data_b4d89b47d4a803558ea041f03a24ec7b
#
_entry.id   b4d89b47d4a803558ea041f03a24ec7b
#
_cell.length_a   1.000
_cell.length_b   1.000
_cell.length_c   1.000
_cell.angle_alpha   90.00
_cell.angle_beta   90.00
_cell.angle_gamma   90.00
#
_symmetry.space_group_name_H-M   'P 1'
#
loop_
_entity.id
_entity.type
_entity.pdbx_description
1 polymer ?
#
loop_
_entity_poly.entity_id
_entity_poly.type
_entity_poly.pdbx_seq_one_letter_code
_entity_poly.pdbx_strand_id
1 'polypeptide(L)'
;GIRDDIDAYIQKTYPTEEQRKAVSQYARSLQASLLVDLENKITVKAATNTTSRAISCIFKKVPSGNSPNGGSVVEEILGVTTNTKQRLLQYIALDKALDGTVISSPSGDVCDESLFTMPDQRL
;
A
#
# COMPACT_ATOMS: atom_id res chain seq x y z
N GLY A 1 9.06 3.66 7.47
CA GLY A 1 8.57 2.41 7.85
C GLY A 1 7.09 2.31 8.10
N ILE A 2 6.74 1.19 8.66
CA ILE A 2 5.36 0.87 9.01
C ILE A 2 5.20 1.05 10.52
N ARG A 3 4.04 1.57 10.94
CA ARG A 3 3.74 1.61 12.38
C ARG A 3 3.88 0.22 12.97
N ASP A 4 4.41 0.16 14.20
CA ASP A 4 4.67 -1.12 14.87
C ASP A 4 3.41 -1.96 15.03
N ASP A 5 2.28 -1.35 15.33
CA ASP A 5 1.02 -2.08 15.50
C ASP A 5 0.52 -2.67 14.18
N ILE A 6 0.72 -1.95 13.07
CA ILE A 6 0.33 -2.46 11.76
C ILE A 6 1.25 -3.58 11.33
N ASP A 7 2.56 -3.43 11.56
CA ASP A 7 3.51 -4.48 11.23
C ASP A 7 3.20 -5.76 12.01
N ALA A 8 2.92 -5.64 13.30
CA ALA A 8 2.55 -6.79 14.13
C ALA A 8 1.28 -7.45 13.60
N TYR A 9 0.30 -6.66 13.20
CA TYR A 9 -0.93 -7.17 12.63
C TYR A 9 -0.66 -7.98 11.34
N ILE A 10 0.20 -7.46 10.48
CA ILE A 10 0.55 -8.12 9.23
C ILE A 10 1.25 -9.45 9.48
N GLN A 11 2.24 -9.45 10.38
CA GLN A 11 2.99 -10.66 10.69
C GLN A 11 2.11 -11.74 11.29
N LYS A 12 1.09 -11.37 12.02
CA LYS A 12 0.18 -12.29 12.68
C LYS A 12 -0.91 -12.80 11.74
N THR A 13 -1.37 -11.95 10.81
CA THR A 13 -2.59 -12.20 10.04
C THR A 13 -2.34 -12.99 8.76
N TYR A 14 -1.25 -12.71 8.07
CA TYR A 14 -1.01 -13.28 6.74
C TYR A 14 -0.02 -14.43 6.81
N PRO A 15 -0.40 -15.60 6.23
CA PRO A 15 0.33 -16.84 6.50
C PRO A 15 1.65 -17.01 5.77
N THR A 16 1.82 -16.40 4.59
CA THR A 16 3.04 -16.61 3.83
C THR A 16 3.89 -15.36 3.82
N GLU A 17 5.21 -15.57 3.65
CA GLU A 17 6.14 -14.47 3.58
C GLU A 17 5.85 -13.57 2.38
N GLU A 18 5.49 -14.16 1.23
CA GLU A 18 5.16 -13.38 0.05
C GLU A 18 3.97 -12.47 0.27
N GLN A 19 2.93 -12.99 0.93
CA GLN A 19 1.76 -12.18 1.26
C GLN A 19 2.13 -11.06 2.21
N ARG A 20 2.90 -11.37 3.25
CA ARG A 20 3.32 -10.36 4.22
C ARG A 20 4.14 -9.24 3.56
N LYS A 21 5.01 -9.59 2.62
CA LYS A 21 5.79 -8.57 1.89
C LYS A 21 4.90 -7.67 1.05
N ALA A 22 3.94 -8.25 0.33
CA ALA A 22 3.02 -7.47 -0.49
C ALA A 22 2.15 -6.55 0.36
N VAL A 23 1.62 -7.07 1.46
CA VAL A 23 0.78 -6.28 2.36
C VAL A 23 1.60 -5.18 3.03
N SER A 24 2.84 -5.47 3.40
CA SER A 24 3.73 -4.46 3.99
C SER A 24 4.05 -3.35 3.01
N GLN A 25 4.23 -3.67 1.74
CA GLN A 25 4.43 -2.66 0.71
C GLN A 25 3.25 -1.69 0.65
N TYR A 26 2.04 -2.23 0.69
CA TYR A 26 0.83 -1.42 0.66
C TYR A 26 0.72 -0.56 1.93
N ALA A 27 0.97 -1.14 3.10
CA ALA A 27 0.90 -0.40 4.35
C ALA A 27 1.90 0.77 4.36
N ARG A 28 3.13 0.55 3.89
CA ARG A 28 4.12 1.62 3.78
C ARG A 28 3.66 2.73 2.86
N SER A 29 3.12 2.36 1.69
CA SER A 29 2.68 3.35 0.72
C SER A 29 1.50 4.16 1.23
N LEU A 30 0.57 3.53 1.95
CA LEU A 30 -0.55 4.24 2.57
C LEU A 30 -0.07 5.23 3.61
N GLN A 31 0.80 4.81 4.51
CA GLN A 31 1.32 5.72 5.53
C GLN A 31 2.04 6.91 4.91
N ALA A 32 2.87 6.65 3.92
CA ALA A 32 3.58 7.73 3.23
C ALA A 32 2.60 8.69 2.56
N SER A 33 1.52 8.17 1.97
CA SER A 33 0.55 9.01 1.27
C SER A 33 -0.23 9.91 2.23
N LEU A 34 -0.35 9.52 3.49
CA LEU A 34 -1.01 10.36 4.49
C LEU A 34 -0.16 11.55 4.93
N LEU A 35 1.11 11.59 4.54
CA LEU A 35 2.04 12.64 4.92
C LEU A 35 2.40 13.59 3.78
N VAL A 36 1.86 13.37 2.57
CA VAL A 36 2.21 14.19 1.43
C VAL A 36 1.61 15.58 1.53
N ASP A 37 2.27 16.55 0.89
CA ASP A 37 1.75 17.88 0.75
C ASP A 37 0.62 17.87 -0.28
N LEU A 38 -0.60 18.07 0.18
CA LEU A 38 -1.80 17.97 -0.67
C LEU A 38 -1.87 19.10 -1.71
N GLU A 39 -1.11 20.16 -1.53
CA GLU A 39 -1.07 21.25 -2.49
C GLU A 39 -0.09 20.98 -3.64
N ASN A 40 0.77 20.02 -3.47
CA ASN A 40 1.73 19.64 -4.50
C ASN A 40 1.17 18.47 -5.32
N LYS A 41 0.60 18.77 -6.46
CA LYS A 41 -0.06 17.76 -7.30
C LYS A 41 0.88 16.69 -7.81
N ILE A 42 2.14 17.02 -8.03
CA ILE A 42 3.13 16.06 -8.49
C ILE A 42 3.38 15.02 -7.38
N THR A 43 3.54 15.48 -6.15
CA THR A 43 3.75 14.59 -5.00
C THR A 43 2.54 13.72 -4.74
N VAL A 44 1.33 14.30 -4.82
CA VAL A 44 0.09 13.57 -4.63
C VAL A 44 -0.04 12.46 -5.68
N LYS A 45 0.22 12.77 -6.94
CA LYS A 45 0.14 11.79 -8.00
C LYS A 45 1.17 10.69 -7.85
N ALA A 46 2.40 11.03 -7.47
CA ALA A 46 3.45 10.05 -7.26
C ALA A 46 3.10 9.10 -6.12
N ALA A 47 2.58 9.62 -5.01
CA ALA A 47 2.16 8.79 -3.89
C ALA A 47 1.03 7.85 -4.29
N THR A 48 0.08 8.33 -5.08
CA THR A 48 -1.04 7.52 -5.55
C THR A 48 -0.56 6.42 -6.49
N ASN A 49 0.38 6.71 -7.38
CA ASN A 49 0.94 5.69 -8.26
C ASN A 49 1.66 4.61 -7.46
N THR A 50 2.39 5.00 -6.42
CA THR A 50 3.08 4.06 -5.54
C THR A 50 2.08 3.14 -4.84
N THR A 51 0.98 3.70 -4.35
CA THR A 51 -0.09 2.93 -3.71
C THR A 51 -0.76 1.99 -4.70
N SER A 52 -1.02 2.45 -5.93
CA SER A 52 -1.62 1.61 -6.96
C SER A 52 -0.73 0.41 -7.30
N ARG A 53 0.58 0.61 -7.37
CA ARG A 53 1.51 -0.50 -7.59
C ARG A 53 1.44 -1.51 -6.46
N ALA A 54 1.35 -1.03 -5.23
CA ALA A 54 1.26 -1.90 -4.06
C ALA A 54 -0.04 -2.70 -4.06
N ILE A 55 -1.15 -2.09 -4.44
CA ILE A 55 -2.43 -2.80 -4.57
C ILE A 55 -2.32 -3.88 -5.63
N SER A 56 -1.71 -3.57 -6.77
CA SER A 56 -1.51 -4.56 -7.83
C SER A 56 -0.64 -5.72 -7.35
N CYS A 57 0.36 -5.44 -6.52
CA CYS A 57 1.18 -6.49 -5.94
C CYS A 57 0.34 -7.41 -5.05
N ILE A 58 -0.56 -6.85 -4.24
CA ILE A 58 -1.46 -7.66 -3.40
C ILE A 58 -2.31 -8.58 -4.28
N PHE A 59 -2.92 -8.06 -5.34
CA PHE A 59 -3.74 -8.88 -6.21
C PHE A 59 -2.95 -9.97 -6.90
N LYS A 60 -1.68 -9.74 -7.12
CA LYS A 60 -0.79 -10.75 -7.72
C LYS A 60 -0.42 -11.85 -6.73
N LYS A 61 -0.21 -11.50 -5.46
CA LYS A 61 0.27 -12.44 -4.45
C LYS A 61 -0.84 -13.09 -3.62
N VAL A 62 -2.04 -12.49 -3.62
CA VAL A 62 -3.20 -13.02 -2.90
C VAL A 62 -4.27 -13.34 -3.93
N PRO A 63 -4.36 -14.59 -4.38
CA PRO A 63 -5.25 -14.95 -5.48
C PRO A 63 -6.72 -14.72 -5.16
N SER A 64 -7.50 -14.38 -6.19
CA SER A 64 -8.95 -14.26 -6.08
C SER A 64 -9.54 -15.61 -5.74
N GLY A 65 -10.67 -15.57 -5.05
CA GLY A 65 -11.38 -16.79 -4.72
C GLY A 65 -10.94 -17.45 -3.44
N ASN A 66 -9.80 -17.04 -2.91
CA ASN A 66 -9.34 -17.51 -1.60
C ASN A 66 -9.77 -16.55 -0.52
N SER A 67 -9.74 -16.99 0.71
CA SER A 67 -10.03 -16.15 1.85
C SER A 67 -8.80 -16.08 2.73
N PRO A 68 -8.24 -14.88 2.98
CA PRO A 68 -8.69 -13.61 2.43
C PRO A 68 -8.31 -13.45 0.96
N ASN A 69 -9.11 -12.70 0.21
CA ASN A 69 -8.78 -12.35 -1.16
C ASN A 69 -8.15 -10.95 -1.20
N GLY A 70 -7.60 -10.59 -2.38
CA GLY A 70 -6.89 -9.32 -2.51
C GLY A 70 -7.72 -8.10 -2.14
N GLY A 71 -9.00 -8.08 -2.55
CA GLY A 71 -9.87 -6.95 -2.24
C GLY A 71 -10.11 -6.76 -0.75
N SER A 72 -10.35 -7.85 -0.03
CA SER A 72 -10.58 -7.76 1.41
C SER A 72 -9.29 -7.38 2.15
N VAL A 73 -8.14 -7.81 1.66
CA VAL A 73 -6.85 -7.41 2.24
C VAL A 73 -6.64 -5.91 2.12
N VAL A 74 -6.90 -5.35 0.94
CA VAL A 74 -6.77 -3.91 0.71
C VAL A 74 -7.68 -3.13 1.66
N GLU A 75 -8.95 -3.54 1.77
CA GLU A 75 -9.89 -2.87 2.67
C GLU A 75 -9.46 -2.95 4.12
N GLU A 76 -8.96 -4.09 4.54
CA GLU A 76 -8.57 -4.31 5.93
C GLU A 76 -7.38 -3.45 6.31
N ILE A 77 -6.36 -3.39 5.46
CA ILE A 77 -5.19 -2.57 5.73
C ILE A 77 -5.54 -1.09 5.70
N LEU A 78 -6.39 -0.68 4.78
CA LEU A 78 -6.88 0.70 4.77
C LEU A 78 -7.59 1.02 6.08
N GLY A 79 -8.44 0.11 6.56
CA GLY A 79 -9.16 0.32 7.81
C GLY A 79 -8.25 0.49 9.02
N VAL A 80 -7.24 -0.38 9.16
CA VAL A 80 -6.34 -0.27 10.31
C VAL A 80 -5.41 0.92 10.19
N THR A 81 -5.06 1.33 8.98
CA THR A 81 -4.19 2.48 8.77
C THR A 81 -4.91 3.80 9.08
N THR A 82 -6.21 3.86 8.80
CA THR A 82 -7.02 5.07 8.99
C THR A 82 -7.91 4.96 10.23
N ASN A 83 -7.46 4.28 11.26
CA ASN A 83 -8.27 3.97 12.43
C ASN A 83 -8.36 5.10 13.46
N THR A 84 -7.81 6.28 13.18
CA THR A 84 -8.02 7.47 13.99
C THR A 84 -8.72 8.52 13.15
N LYS A 85 -9.43 9.44 13.85
CA LYS A 85 -10.11 10.53 13.16
C LYS A 85 -9.15 11.34 12.31
N GLN A 86 -7.98 11.64 12.85
CA GLN A 86 -7.00 12.46 12.13
C GLN A 86 -6.53 11.78 10.84
N ARG A 87 -6.22 10.48 10.92
CA ARG A 87 -5.76 9.74 9.74
C ARG A 87 -6.87 9.59 8.71
N LEU A 88 -8.08 9.33 9.18
CA LEU A 88 -9.22 9.21 8.27
C LEU A 88 -9.48 10.52 7.55
N LEU A 89 -9.44 11.65 8.25
CA LEU A 89 -9.63 12.95 7.62
C LEU A 89 -8.52 13.26 6.61
N GLN A 90 -7.29 12.86 6.92
CA GLN A 90 -6.18 13.05 6.00
C GLN A 90 -6.36 12.21 4.74
N TYR A 91 -6.83 10.97 4.90
CA TYR A 91 -7.11 10.11 3.76
C TYR A 91 -8.22 10.70 2.87
N ILE A 92 -9.27 11.22 3.48
CA ILE A 92 -10.37 11.84 2.75
C ILE A 92 -9.86 13.07 1.98
N ALA A 93 -9.00 13.87 2.61
CA ALA A 93 -8.41 15.04 1.96
C ALA A 93 -7.53 14.63 0.78
N LEU A 94 -6.78 13.55 0.91
CA LEU A 94 -5.96 13.02 -0.18
C LEU A 94 -6.85 12.59 -1.35
N ASP A 95 -7.92 11.88 -1.06
CA ASP A 95 -8.85 11.42 -2.07
C ASP A 95 -9.46 12.59 -2.84
N LYS A 96 -9.81 13.66 -2.13
CA LYS A 96 -10.31 14.87 -2.75
C LYS A 96 -9.26 15.55 -3.63
N ALA A 97 -8.02 15.55 -3.19
CA ALA A 97 -6.92 16.16 -3.95
C ALA A 97 -6.67 15.43 -5.28
N LEU A 98 -7.09 14.18 -5.37
CA LEU A 98 -6.96 13.39 -6.60
C LEU A 98 -8.10 13.61 -7.58
N ASP A 99 -9.12 14.32 -7.18
CA ASP A 99 -10.30 14.52 -8.01
C ASP A 99 -9.91 15.14 -9.35
N GLY A 100 -10.36 14.52 -10.44
CA GLY A 100 -10.00 14.96 -11.78
C GLY A 100 -8.63 14.52 -12.26
N THR A 101 -7.88 13.79 -11.44
CA THR A 101 -6.56 13.30 -11.83
C THR A 101 -6.67 11.96 -12.55
N VAL A 102 -6.00 11.85 -13.69
CA VAL A 102 -5.94 10.60 -14.42
C VAL A 102 -4.78 9.77 -13.87
N ILE A 103 -5.06 8.54 -13.47
CA ILE A 103 -4.07 7.63 -12.94
C ILE A 103 -3.95 6.43 -13.86
N SER A 104 -2.73 6.18 -14.35
CA SER A 104 -2.48 5.06 -15.24
C SER A 104 -2.41 3.76 -14.46
N SER A 105 -2.87 2.67 -15.07
CA SER A 105 -2.69 1.35 -14.49
C SER A 105 -1.21 1.03 -14.42
N PRO A 106 -0.73 0.48 -13.30
CA PRO A 106 0.67 0.12 -13.21
C PRO A 106 1.01 -1.04 -14.12
N SER A 107 2.23 -1.04 -14.62
CA SER A 107 2.72 -2.10 -15.49
C SER A 107 4.11 -2.52 -15.04
N GLY A 108 4.56 -3.66 -15.55
CA GLY A 108 5.87 -4.20 -15.21
C GLY A 108 5.86 -4.82 -13.82
N ASP A 109 7.00 -4.74 -13.16
CA ASP A 109 7.16 -5.31 -11.83
C ASP A 109 6.54 -4.40 -10.78
N VAL A 110 5.44 -4.83 -10.18
CA VAL A 110 4.70 -4.03 -9.21
C VAL A 110 5.07 -4.34 -7.76
N CYS A 111 5.83 -5.39 -7.52
CA CYS A 111 6.20 -5.81 -6.18
C CYS A 111 7.62 -5.39 -5.85
N ASP A 112 7.78 -4.71 -4.70
CA ASP A 112 9.10 -4.25 -4.26
C ASP A 112 10.04 -5.38 -3.86
N GLU A 113 9.51 -6.56 -3.61
CA GLU A 113 10.34 -7.68 -3.16
C GLU A 113 11.43 -8.04 -4.16
N SER A 114 11.21 -7.76 -5.45
CA SER A 114 12.26 -7.97 -6.43
C SER A 114 13.45 -7.08 -6.17
N LEU A 115 13.22 -5.91 -5.58
CA LEU A 115 14.28 -5.00 -5.18
C LEU A 115 15.00 -5.48 -3.93
N PHE A 116 14.30 -6.20 -3.08
CA PHE A 116 14.89 -6.70 -1.84
C PHE A 116 15.72 -7.94 -2.07
N THR A 117 15.43 -8.70 -3.09
CA THR A 117 16.25 -9.86 -3.38
C THR A 117 17.57 -9.47 -4.02
N MET A 118 17.57 -8.36 -4.72
CA MET A 118 18.81 -7.87 -5.33
C MET A 118 19.86 -7.48 -4.34
N PRO A 119 19.52 -6.90 -3.25
CA PRO A 119 20.52 -6.41 -2.31
C PRO A 119 21.40 -7.48 -1.71
N ASP A 120 21.03 -8.70 -1.80
CA ASP A 120 21.92 -9.73 -1.34
C ASP A 120 23.21 -9.71 -2.12
N GLN A 121 23.13 -9.19 -3.27
CA GLN A 121 24.29 -9.09 -4.11
C GLN A 121 25.24 -8.02 -3.64
N ARG A 122 24.81 -7.15 -2.81
CA ARG A 122 25.68 -6.13 -2.30
C ARG A 122 26.63 -6.64 -1.26
N LEU A 123 26.48 -7.81 -0.92
CA LEU A 123 27.38 -8.39 0.03
C LEU A 123 28.78 -8.60 -0.50
#